data_4346eef5c472a8c312753fbf76c5159c
#
_entry.id   4346eef5c472a8c312753fbf76c5159c
#
_cell.length_a   1.000
_cell.length_b   1.000
_cell.length_c   1.000
_cell.angle_alpha   90.00
_cell.angle_beta   90.00
_cell.angle_gamma   90.00
#
_symmetry.space_group_name_H-M   'P 1'
#
loop_
_entity.id
_entity.type
_entity.pdbx_description
1 polymer ?
#
loop_
_entity_poly.entity_id
_entity_poly.type
_entity_poly.pdbx_seq_one_letter_code
_entity_poly.pdbx_strand_id
1 'polypeptide(L)'
;QRQMCIRDRPQTASVTGQAAQPAEQPDKADKTEHSISTPQPDIPKESETPAPPETEETPSETDFDINYWISFAKDYAQSVGLLLDSEAVYCWDNPICAGAHCKYLERDIHSRLDRYKADEEITAVWIWAEEVSDGIYDIYIGYA
;
A
#
# COMPACT_ATOMS: atom_id res chain seq x y z
N GLN A 1 -28.43 7.39 -16.66
CA GLN A 1 -28.92 6.69 -15.45
C GLN A 1 -27.73 5.95 -14.84
N ARG A 2 -27.21 6.49 -13.74
CA ARG A 2 -26.12 5.86 -12.99
C ARG A 2 -26.73 4.69 -12.22
N GLN A 3 -26.44 3.47 -12.62
CA GLN A 3 -26.70 2.32 -11.77
C GLN A 3 -25.56 2.25 -10.75
N MET A 4 -25.89 2.63 -9.52
CA MET A 4 -25.03 2.35 -8.37
C MET A 4 -25.10 0.84 -8.11
N CYS A 5 -23.96 0.16 -8.17
CA CYS A 5 -23.84 -1.21 -7.67
C CYS A 5 -23.97 -1.17 -6.15
N ILE A 6 -25.20 -1.25 -5.65
CA ILE A 6 -25.47 -1.39 -4.23
C ILE A 6 -25.31 -2.88 -3.90
N ARG A 7 -24.17 -3.24 -3.35
CA ARG A 7 -24.04 -4.53 -2.66
C ARG A 7 -24.73 -4.40 -1.32
N ASP A 8 -25.94 -4.93 -1.24
CA ASP A 8 -26.62 -5.19 0.03
C ASP A 8 -25.83 -6.26 0.78
N ARG A 9 -25.09 -5.83 1.77
CA ARG A 9 -24.48 -6.72 2.74
C ARG A 9 -25.55 -7.05 3.79
N PRO A 10 -25.97 -8.32 3.97
CA PRO A 10 -26.87 -8.65 5.06
C PRO A 10 -26.14 -8.45 6.40
N GLN A 11 -26.62 -7.47 7.15
CA GLN A 11 -26.26 -7.34 8.56
C GLN A 11 -26.89 -8.48 9.34
N THR A 12 -26.10 -9.46 9.72
CA THR A 12 -26.48 -10.35 10.82
C THR A 12 -26.13 -9.65 12.12
N ALA A 13 -27.13 -9.01 12.68
CA ALA A 13 -27.13 -8.61 14.07
C ALA A 13 -27.21 -9.89 14.93
N SER A 14 -26.23 -10.10 15.79
CA SER A 14 -26.36 -10.98 16.95
C SER A 14 -26.01 -10.21 18.18
N VAL A 15 -27.07 -10.07 18.94
CA VAL A 15 -27.21 -9.40 20.21
C VAL A 15 -26.75 -10.33 21.34
N THR A 16 -26.08 -9.70 22.33
CA THR A 16 -26.17 -9.94 23.77
C THR A 16 -25.31 -11.02 24.38
N GLY A 17 -24.48 -10.60 25.28
CA GLY A 17 -23.80 -11.39 26.30
C GLY A 17 -22.98 -10.51 27.20
N GLN A 18 -23.61 -9.97 28.16
CA GLN A 18 -23.16 -9.06 29.24
C GLN A 18 -22.31 -9.80 30.27
N ALA A 19 -21.40 -9.02 30.87
CA ALA A 19 -20.94 -9.05 32.26
C ALA A 19 -19.57 -9.63 32.55
N ALA A 20 -18.80 -8.80 33.08
CA ALA A 20 -18.14 -8.62 34.37
C ALA A 20 -16.62 -8.71 34.34
N GLN A 21 -16.01 -7.56 34.59
CA GLN A 21 -14.74 -7.42 35.32
C GLN A 21 -14.91 -7.86 36.78
N PRO A 22 -13.84 -8.27 37.49
CA PRO A 22 -13.05 -7.25 38.13
C PRO A 22 -11.52 -7.49 38.17
N ALA A 23 -10.86 -6.38 38.42
CA ALA A 23 -9.50 -6.13 38.73
C ALA A 23 -8.88 -7.03 39.82
N GLU A 24 -7.56 -7.22 39.74
CA GLU A 24 -6.62 -7.00 40.84
C GLU A 24 -5.17 -7.12 40.33
N GLN A 25 -4.43 -6.01 40.49
CA GLN A 25 -2.98 -6.00 40.73
C GLN A 25 -2.74 -6.28 42.24
N PRO A 26 -1.56 -6.81 42.66
CA PRO A 26 -0.44 -5.94 42.82
C PRO A 26 0.97 -6.56 42.70
N ASP A 27 1.92 -5.65 42.38
CA ASP A 27 3.22 -5.41 43.01
C ASP A 27 4.22 -6.56 43.33
N LYS A 28 5.40 -6.48 42.79
CA LYS A 28 6.64 -6.04 43.47
C LYS A 28 7.88 -6.29 42.63
N ALA A 29 8.62 -5.21 42.52
CA ALA A 29 10.04 -5.05 42.31
C ALA A 29 10.95 -6.19 42.79
N ASP A 30 12.01 -6.50 42.02
CA ASP A 30 13.34 -6.48 42.58
C ASP A 30 14.40 -6.25 41.48
N LYS A 31 15.35 -5.49 41.89
CA LYS A 31 16.47 -4.82 41.30
C LYS A 31 17.66 -5.78 41.32
N THR A 32 18.43 -5.86 40.21
CA THR A 32 19.88 -6.06 40.36
C THR A 32 20.60 -5.57 39.10
N GLU A 33 21.35 -4.52 39.31
CA GLU A 33 22.43 -4.04 38.46
C GLU A 33 23.56 -5.07 38.38
N HIS A 34 24.15 -5.26 37.22
CA HIS A 34 25.58 -5.52 37.11
C HIS A 34 26.14 -4.92 35.83
N SER A 35 26.79 -3.81 36.02
CA SER A 35 27.84 -3.25 35.18
C SER A 35 29.02 -4.21 35.11
N ILE A 36 29.71 -4.26 33.98
CA ILE A 36 31.18 -4.22 33.88
C ILE A 36 31.61 -4.44 32.41
N SER A 37 32.14 -3.36 31.84
CA SER A 37 33.40 -3.19 31.12
C SER A 37 33.71 -3.95 29.81
N THR A 38 33.88 -3.12 28.82
CA THR A 38 34.76 -3.19 27.63
C THR A 38 36.16 -3.82 27.93
N PRO A 39 36.80 -4.48 26.92
CA PRO A 39 37.63 -3.70 26.02
C PRO A 39 37.60 -4.14 24.55
N GLN A 40 37.71 -3.15 23.69
CA GLN A 40 38.24 -3.27 22.33
C GLN A 40 39.78 -3.54 22.42
N PRO A 41 40.36 -4.34 21.49
CA PRO A 41 41.20 -3.67 20.54
C PRO A 41 41.23 -4.28 19.11
N ASP A 42 41.63 -3.38 18.26
CA ASP A 42 42.50 -3.47 17.09
C ASP A 42 41.97 -3.91 15.74
N ILE A 43 42.03 -2.91 14.88
CA ILE A 43 42.01 -2.88 13.43
C ILE A 43 43.33 -3.52 12.91
N PRO A 44 43.24 -4.25 11.77
CA PRO A 44 44.05 -3.85 10.64
C PRO A 44 43.22 -3.63 9.37
N LYS A 45 43.30 -2.50 8.90
CA LYS A 45 43.40 -1.82 7.62
C LYS A 45 43.70 -2.74 6.43
N GLU A 46 43.01 -2.37 5.34
CA GLU A 46 43.39 -2.55 3.94
C GLU A 46 42.64 -3.65 3.16
N SER A 47 41.64 -3.24 2.40
CA SER A 47 41.71 -3.35 0.95
C SER A 47 40.65 -2.43 0.32
N GLU A 48 41.14 -1.40 -0.33
CA GLU A 48 40.35 -0.52 -1.20
C GLU A 48 39.95 -1.32 -2.45
N THR A 49 38.62 -1.46 -2.63
CA THR A 49 38.08 -1.70 -3.96
C THR A 49 37.22 -0.48 -4.27
N PRO A 50 37.49 0.22 -5.36
CA PRO A 50 36.75 1.42 -5.71
C PRO A 50 35.30 1.03 -6.01
N ALA A 51 34.38 1.57 -5.23
CA ALA A 51 32.98 1.58 -5.53
C ALA A 51 32.76 2.30 -6.87
N PRO A 52 31.87 1.79 -7.73
CA PRO A 52 31.40 2.57 -8.86
C PRO A 52 30.76 3.86 -8.34
N PRO A 53 30.88 4.98 -9.05
CA PRO A 53 30.25 6.21 -8.62
C PRO A 53 28.75 5.99 -8.60
N GLU A 54 28.17 5.97 -7.39
CA GLU A 54 26.78 6.28 -7.23
C GLU A 54 26.60 7.68 -7.75
N THR A 55 26.08 7.76 -8.96
CA THR A 55 25.49 8.99 -9.44
C THR A 55 24.32 9.24 -8.50
N GLU A 56 24.54 10.10 -7.53
CA GLU A 56 23.46 10.79 -6.84
C GLU A 56 22.77 11.63 -7.92
N GLU A 57 21.86 11.01 -8.65
CA GLU A 57 20.85 11.75 -9.36
C GLU A 57 20.00 12.41 -8.28
N THR A 58 20.34 13.64 -7.97
CA THR A 58 19.42 14.61 -7.39
C THR A 58 18.10 14.43 -8.14
N PRO A 59 16.98 14.07 -7.47
CA PRO A 59 15.70 14.05 -8.15
C PRO A 59 15.44 15.49 -8.59
N SER A 60 15.81 15.78 -9.82
CA SER A 60 15.18 16.79 -10.64
C SER A 60 13.69 16.62 -10.42
N GLU A 61 12.95 17.70 -10.24
CA GLU A 61 11.50 17.70 -10.23
C GLU A 61 11.05 16.90 -11.45
N THR A 62 10.96 15.60 -11.29
CA THR A 62 10.53 14.68 -12.34
C THR A 62 9.07 14.97 -12.51
N ASP A 63 8.72 15.52 -13.64
CA ASP A 63 7.34 15.62 -14.10
C ASP A 63 6.65 14.29 -13.77
N PHE A 64 5.61 14.36 -12.95
CA PHE A 64 4.89 13.16 -12.53
C PHE A 64 4.25 12.51 -13.76
N ASP A 65 4.72 11.32 -14.12
CA ASP A 65 4.21 10.60 -15.28
C ASP A 65 3.06 9.66 -14.89
N ILE A 66 1.85 10.10 -15.13
CA ILE A 66 0.64 9.30 -14.86
C ILE A 66 0.59 8.03 -15.72
N ASN A 67 1.13 8.05 -16.94
CA ASN A 67 1.12 6.88 -17.82
C ASN A 67 2.01 5.76 -17.29
N TYR A 68 3.13 6.13 -16.66
CA TYR A 68 3.96 5.17 -15.94
C TYR A 68 3.14 4.45 -14.85
N TRP A 69 2.39 5.19 -14.04
CA TRP A 69 1.60 4.63 -12.96
C TRP A 69 0.42 3.78 -13.44
N ILE A 70 -0.22 4.17 -14.54
CA ILE A 70 -1.25 3.34 -15.18
C ILE A 70 -0.66 2.02 -15.68
N SER A 71 0.50 2.06 -16.34
CA SER A 71 1.20 0.87 -16.82
C SER A 71 1.63 -0.03 -15.67
N PHE A 72 2.23 0.54 -14.64
CA PHE A 72 2.61 -0.15 -13.42
C PHE A 72 1.43 -0.89 -12.77
N ALA A 73 0.30 -0.21 -12.62
CA ALA A 73 -0.89 -0.81 -12.04
C ALA A 73 -1.47 -1.95 -12.89
N LYS A 74 -1.42 -1.82 -14.22
CA LYS A 74 -1.85 -2.88 -15.16
C LYS A 74 -0.93 -4.10 -15.10
N ASP A 75 0.37 -3.88 -15.06
CA ASP A 75 1.37 -4.96 -14.96
C ASP A 75 1.22 -5.71 -13.63
N TYR A 76 1.01 -4.96 -12.55
CA TYR A 76 0.76 -5.58 -11.24
C TYR A 76 -0.55 -6.38 -11.22
N ALA A 77 -1.64 -5.86 -11.76
CA ALA A 77 -2.91 -6.56 -11.85
C ALA A 77 -2.75 -7.92 -12.57
N GLN A 78 -2.03 -7.95 -13.69
CA GLN A 78 -1.73 -9.20 -14.40
C GLN A 78 -0.84 -10.14 -13.58
N SER A 79 0.13 -9.61 -12.86
CA SER A 79 1.06 -10.41 -12.04
C SER A 79 0.36 -11.14 -10.90
N VAL A 80 -0.69 -10.55 -10.34
CA VAL A 80 -1.53 -11.18 -9.30
C VAL A 80 -2.64 -12.05 -9.89
N GLY A 81 -2.76 -12.10 -11.23
CA GLY A 81 -3.68 -12.99 -11.94
C GLY A 81 -5.08 -12.40 -12.18
N LEU A 82 -5.22 -11.07 -12.19
CA LEU A 82 -6.40 -10.39 -12.67
C LEU A 82 -6.31 -10.17 -14.20
N LEU A 83 -7.40 -10.31 -14.89
CA LEU A 83 -7.46 -10.03 -16.33
C LEU A 83 -7.64 -8.53 -16.57
N LEU A 84 -7.03 -8.02 -17.62
CA LEU A 84 -7.30 -6.65 -18.07
C LEU A 84 -8.45 -6.68 -19.08
N ASP A 85 -9.57 -6.07 -18.69
CA ASP A 85 -10.76 -5.96 -19.52
C ASP A 85 -11.24 -4.51 -19.55
N SER A 86 -11.22 -3.90 -20.73
CA SER A 86 -11.66 -2.53 -20.94
C SER A 86 -13.14 -2.30 -20.67
N GLU A 87 -13.93 -3.35 -20.57
CA GLU A 87 -15.36 -3.26 -20.21
C GLU A 87 -15.58 -3.20 -18.70
N ALA A 88 -14.56 -3.49 -17.89
CA ALA A 88 -14.61 -3.41 -16.42
C ALA A 88 -14.54 -1.94 -15.91
N VAL A 89 -15.39 -1.08 -16.45
CA VAL A 89 -15.42 0.36 -16.12
C VAL A 89 -16.71 0.81 -15.43
N TYR A 90 -17.61 -0.12 -15.15
CA TYR A 90 -18.92 0.21 -14.60
C TYR A 90 -18.99 0.17 -13.08
N CYS A 91 -18.09 -0.61 -12.45
CA CYS A 91 -17.98 -0.72 -11.01
C CYS A 91 -16.55 -0.34 -10.61
N TRP A 92 -16.42 0.59 -9.70
CA TRP A 92 -15.13 0.99 -9.12
C TRP A 92 -15.32 1.52 -7.70
N ASP A 93 -14.27 1.44 -6.91
CA ASP A 93 -14.18 2.08 -5.60
C ASP A 93 -13.68 3.54 -5.72
N ASN A 94 -13.54 4.22 -4.58
CA ASN A 94 -12.97 5.56 -4.55
C ASN A 94 -11.63 5.59 -5.30
N PRO A 95 -11.39 6.60 -6.14
CA PRO A 95 -10.13 6.71 -6.87
C PRO A 95 -8.93 6.86 -5.92
N ILE A 96 -7.76 6.56 -6.44
CA ILE A 96 -6.48 6.74 -5.75
C ILE A 96 -5.87 8.04 -6.24
N CYS A 97 -5.67 8.99 -5.34
CA CYS A 97 -5.01 10.24 -5.69
C CYS A 97 -3.56 9.99 -6.10
N ALA A 98 -3.16 10.54 -7.23
CA ALA A 98 -1.85 10.37 -7.83
C ALA A 98 -1.25 11.74 -8.21
N GLY A 99 0.02 11.93 -7.89
CA GLY A 99 0.76 13.16 -8.14
C GLY A 99 2.14 13.10 -7.48
N ALA A 100 3.00 14.05 -7.78
CA ALA A 100 4.35 14.11 -7.22
C ALA A 100 4.39 14.13 -5.67
N HIS A 101 3.31 14.57 -5.04
CA HIS A 101 3.16 14.62 -3.57
C HIS A 101 2.70 13.29 -2.94
N CYS A 102 2.24 12.31 -3.75
CA CYS A 102 1.66 11.06 -3.27
C CYS A 102 2.75 10.02 -3.00
N LYS A 103 3.35 10.04 -1.81
CA LYS A 103 4.48 9.18 -1.41
C LYS A 103 4.16 7.68 -1.35
N TYR A 104 2.89 7.31 -1.25
CA TYR A 104 2.47 5.92 -1.01
C TYR A 104 1.65 5.34 -2.16
N LEU A 105 1.71 5.97 -3.34
CA LEU A 105 0.90 5.60 -4.50
C LEU A 105 1.07 4.13 -4.90
N GLU A 106 2.31 3.64 -4.96
CA GLU A 106 2.61 2.23 -5.23
C GLU A 106 1.90 1.29 -4.25
N ARG A 107 2.06 1.55 -2.95
CA ARG A 107 1.43 0.74 -1.90
C ARG A 107 -0.09 0.75 -2.02
N ASP A 108 -0.66 1.90 -2.32
CA ASP A 108 -2.11 2.06 -2.38
C ASP A 108 -2.70 1.35 -3.61
N ILE A 109 -1.97 1.34 -4.74
CA ILE A 109 -2.30 0.54 -5.94
C ILE A 109 -2.22 -0.95 -5.61
N HIS A 110 -1.11 -1.43 -5.01
CA HIS A 110 -0.95 -2.82 -4.61
C HIS A 110 -2.08 -3.27 -3.68
N SER A 111 -2.31 -2.52 -2.60
CA SER A 111 -3.34 -2.85 -1.61
C SER A 111 -4.75 -2.94 -2.23
N ARG A 112 -5.05 -2.11 -3.22
CA ARG A 112 -6.33 -2.14 -3.93
C ARG A 112 -6.45 -3.39 -4.80
N LEU A 113 -5.44 -3.69 -5.59
CA LEU A 113 -5.43 -4.84 -6.50
C LEU A 113 -5.38 -6.17 -5.75
N ASP A 114 -4.62 -6.25 -4.65
CA ASP A 114 -4.59 -7.42 -3.78
C ASP A 114 -5.96 -7.71 -3.16
N ARG A 115 -6.68 -6.66 -2.75
CA ARG A 115 -8.03 -6.81 -2.25
C ARG A 115 -9.01 -7.32 -3.32
N TYR A 116 -8.88 -6.83 -4.55
CA TYR A 116 -9.69 -7.33 -5.66
C TYR A 116 -9.34 -8.77 -6.00
N LYS A 117 -8.05 -9.14 -5.98
CA LYS A 117 -7.63 -10.52 -6.18
C LYS A 117 -8.13 -11.46 -5.09
N ALA A 118 -8.26 -10.99 -3.86
CA ALA A 118 -8.80 -11.79 -2.75
C ALA A 118 -10.31 -11.99 -2.83
N ASP A 119 -11.01 -11.23 -3.66
CA ASP A 119 -12.44 -11.37 -3.92
C ASP A 119 -12.65 -12.29 -5.12
N GLU A 120 -13.21 -13.49 -4.89
CA GLU A 120 -13.43 -14.50 -5.92
C GLU A 120 -14.44 -14.07 -7.01
N GLU A 121 -15.23 -13.04 -6.74
CA GLU A 121 -16.19 -12.49 -7.69
C GLU A 121 -15.55 -11.50 -8.67
N ILE A 122 -14.35 -11.01 -8.36
CA ILE A 122 -13.61 -10.07 -9.20
C ILE A 122 -12.56 -10.84 -10.00
N THR A 123 -12.76 -10.93 -11.30
CA THR A 123 -11.86 -11.66 -12.20
C THR A 123 -11.12 -10.75 -13.18
N ALA A 124 -11.67 -9.58 -13.44
CA ALA A 124 -11.13 -8.63 -14.39
C ALA A 124 -11.11 -7.21 -13.82
N VAL A 125 -10.15 -6.42 -14.27
CA VAL A 125 -10.01 -5.02 -13.88
C VAL A 125 -9.64 -4.16 -15.08
N TRP A 126 -9.99 -2.88 -15.03
CA TRP A 126 -9.50 -1.87 -15.93
C TRP A 126 -9.00 -0.64 -15.18
N ILE A 127 -7.90 -0.07 -15.66
CA ILE A 127 -7.22 1.02 -14.95
C ILE A 127 -7.10 2.21 -15.90
N TRP A 128 -7.58 3.37 -15.41
CA TRP A 128 -7.46 4.65 -16.09
C TRP A 128 -7.26 5.77 -15.09
N ALA A 129 -6.92 6.96 -15.56
CA ALA A 129 -6.80 8.12 -14.71
C ALA A 129 -7.50 9.32 -15.33
N GLU A 130 -7.95 10.22 -14.46
CA GLU A 130 -8.52 11.51 -14.82
C GLU A 130 -7.73 12.62 -14.12
N GLU A 131 -7.40 13.66 -14.86
CA GLU A 131 -6.74 14.83 -14.28
C GLU A 131 -7.77 15.67 -13.51
N VAL A 132 -7.49 15.92 -12.24
CA VAL A 132 -8.33 16.71 -11.34
C VAL A 132 -7.81 18.14 -11.20
N SER A 133 -6.49 18.30 -11.29
CA SER A 133 -5.80 19.58 -11.23
C SER A 133 -4.42 19.42 -11.87
N ASP A 134 -3.74 20.52 -12.14
CA ASP A 134 -2.42 20.52 -12.75
C ASP A 134 -1.45 19.57 -12.02
N GLY A 135 -1.04 18.50 -12.70
CA GLY A 135 -0.16 17.47 -12.16
C GLY A 135 -0.77 16.58 -11.05
N ILE A 136 -2.09 16.64 -10.84
CA ILE A 136 -2.81 15.81 -9.87
C ILE A 136 -3.87 15.02 -10.61
N TYR A 137 -3.87 13.71 -10.40
CA TYR A 137 -4.72 12.76 -11.07
C TYR A 137 -5.47 11.89 -10.06
N ASP A 138 -6.62 11.41 -10.45
CA ASP A 138 -7.34 10.33 -9.79
C ASP A 138 -7.21 9.06 -10.63
N ILE A 139 -6.59 8.03 -10.07
CA ILE A 139 -6.50 6.70 -10.69
C ILE A 139 -7.73 5.89 -10.29
N TYR A 140 -8.47 5.47 -11.26
CA TYR A 140 -9.62 4.58 -11.13
C TYR A 140 -9.22 3.16 -11.47
N ILE A 141 -9.67 2.21 -10.66
CA ILE A 141 -9.53 0.79 -10.92
C ILE A 141 -10.93 0.21 -10.95
N GLY A 142 -11.44 0.00 -12.15
CA GLY A 142 -12.72 -0.66 -12.39
C GLY A 142 -12.56 -2.17 -12.26
N TYR A 143 -13.65 -2.88 -11.94
CA TYR A 143 -13.66 -4.32 -11.76
C TYR A 143 -14.93 -4.97 -12.29
N ALA A 144 -14.83 -6.26 -12.66
CA ALA A 144 -15.92 -7.11 -13.12
C ALA A 144 -15.70 -8.56 -12.70
#